data_0e2d00f4ce3f6c955c6050877fca5365
#
_entry.id   0e2d00f4ce3f6c955c6050877fca5365
#
_cell.length_a   1.000
_cell.length_b   1.000
_cell.length_c   1.000
_cell.angle_alpha   90.00
_cell.angle_beta   90.00
_cell.angle_gamma   90.00
#
_symmetry.space_group_name_H-M   'P 1'
#
loop_
_entity.id
_entity.type
_entity.pdbx_description
1 polymer ?
#
loop_
_entity_poly.entity_id
_entity_poly.type
_entity_poly.pdbx_seq_one_letter_code
_entity_poly.pdbx_strand_id
1 'polypeptide(L)'
;MRDDDFGHFIEEFGEATRHVVVPNTAIEKWKSHLPNRLLHYWKTEGWNSYQNGLFSIVNPDDYESIVDMWLEDTPFESADTYHAIGRSGFGDLCLCGEKTGTNLIISCAFNTIYYNKGNYYEKSKEQADLDISTFFASRHIDSFDIEDDDDVWIFSKAVEKYGSLNENEVFGFEPAIFLGGDVELDSIRKMDVYIHLDILGQFSKPLIQEA
;
A
#
# COMPACT_ATOMS: atom_id res chain seq x y z
N MET A 1 11.11 6.56 20.66
CA MET A 1 11.43 7.86 20.03
C MET A 1 11.43 7.58 18.53
N ARG A 2 10.72 8.38 17.75
CA ARG A 2 10.66 8.28 16.29
C ARG A 2 12.07 8.55 15.74
N ASP A 3 12.54 7.75 14.75
CA ASP A 3 13.79 8.00 14.08
C ASP A 3 13.65 9.06 12.97
N ASP A 4 14.77 9.48 12.39
CA ASP A 4 14.79 10.56 11.39
C ASP A 4 14.07 10.13 10.10
N ASP A 5 14.20 8.85 9.69
CA ASP A 5 13.58 8.33 8.46
C ASP A 5 12.07 8.35 8.54
N PHE A 6 11.47 7.87 9.63
CA PHE A 6 10.04 7.99 9.85
C PHE A 6 9.62 9.43 10.17
N GLY A 7 10.54 10.24 10.70
CA GLY A 7 10.37 11.67 10.88
C GLY A 7 10.09 12.39 9.56
N HIS A 8 10.86 12.11 8.51
CA HIS A 8 10.62 12.65 7.17
C HIS A 8 9.27 12.26 6.59
N PHE A 9 8.84 10.99 6.80
CA PHE A 9 7.49 10.59 6.42
C PHE A 9 6.41 11.45 7.12
N ILE A 10 6.58 11.74 8.41
CA ILE A 10 5.64 12.57 9.16
C ILE A 10 5.71 14.05 8.74
N GLU A 11 6.86 14.57 8.37
CA GLU A 11 6.99 15.93 7.81
C GLU A 11 6.15 16.08 6.54
N GLU A 12 6.07 15.03 5.72
CA GLU A 12 5.31 15.01 4.47
C GLU A 12 3.81 14.71 4.70
N PHE A 13 3.49 13.65 5.44
CA PHE A 13 2.11 13.16 5.60
C PHE A 13 1.36 13.76 6.80
N GLY A 14 2.06 14.43 7.70
CA GLY A 14 1.51 14.84 9.00
C GLY A 14 1.36 13.68 9.97
N GLU A 15 0.87 14.00 11.17
CA GLU A 15 0.56 12.98 12.18
C GLU A 15 -0.62 12.12 11.74
N ALA A 16 -0.68 10.90 12.27
CA ALA A 16 -1.75 9.96 11.93
C ALA A 16 -3.13 10.53 12.24
N THR A 17 -4.05 10.40 11.29
CA THR A 17 -5.46 10.80 11.43
C THR A 17 -6.31 9.70 12.07
N ARG A 18 -5.81 8.46 12.06
CA ARG A 18 -6.40 7.33 12.78
C ARG A 18 -5.29 6.47 13.38
N HIS A 19 -5.46 6.06 14.64
CA HIS A 19 -4.49 5.27 15.39
C HIS A 19 -4.99 3.85 15.65
N VAL A 20 -4.19 2.85 15.29
CA VAL A 20 -4.46 1.43 15.56
C VAL A 20 -3.21 0.81 16.21
N VAL A 21 -3.36 0.36 17.45
CA VAL A 21 -2.27 -0.30 18.18
C VAL A 21 -2.05 -1.70 17.66
N VAL A 22 -0.79 -2.04 17.35
CA VAL A 22 -0.42 -3.39 16.91
C VAL A 22 -0.32 -4.32 18.11
N PRO A 23 -1.04 -5.45 18.12
CA PRO A 23 -0.92 -6.44 19.19
C PRO A 23 0.48 -7.07 19.22
N ASN A 24 1.01 -7.34 20.42
CA ASN A 24 2.30 -8.02 20.55
C ASN A 24 2.31 -9.40 19.88
N THR A 25 1.18 -10.08 19.80
CA THR A 25 1.03 -11.36 19.10
C THR A 25 1.30 -11.25 17.61
N ALA A 26 0.88 -10.14 16.97
CA ALA A 26 1.19 -9.86 15.57
C ALA A 26 2.69 -9.59 15.37
N ILE A 27 3.31 -8.81 16.26
CA ILE A 27 4.76 -8.57 16.22
C ILE A 27 5.55 -9.89 16.30
N GLU A 28 5.19 -10.78 17.23
CA GLU A 28 5.86 -12.08 17.37
C GLU A 28 5.60 -13.02 16.18
N LYS A 29 4.39 -13.00 15.61
CA LYS A 29 4.07 -13.74 14.38
C LYS A 29 4.98 -13.33 13.22
N TRP A 30 5.11 -12.03 12.97
CA TRP A 30 5.80 -11.49 11.80
C TRP A 30 7.32 -11.36 11.95
N LYS A 31 7.88 -11.65 13.12
CA LYS A 31 9.29 -11.46 13.44
C LYS A 31 10.29 -12.24 12.57
N SER A 32 9.87 -13.39 12.02
CA SER A 32 10.68 -14.21 11.12
C SER A 32 10.46 -13.92 9.64
N HIS A 33 9.46 -13.12 9.30
CA HIS A 33 8.99 -12.88 7.94
C HIS A 33 9.29 -11.45 7.44
N LEU A 34 9.22 -10.47 8.35
CA LEU A 34 9.34 -9.07 8.00
C LEU A 34 10.57 -8.41 8.66
N PRO A 35 11.13 -7.35 8.05
CA PRO A 35 12.28 -6.63 8.60
C PRO A 35 12.02 -6.08 10.01
N ASN A 36 13.08 -6.09 10.86
CA ASN A 36 12.94 -5.60 12.23
C ASN A 36 12.58 -4.10 12.28
N ARG A 37 13.00 -3.33 11.31
CA ARG A 37 12.68 -1.90 11.20
C ARG A 37 11.17 -1.70 11.04
N LEU A 38 10.49 -2.49 10.22
CA LEU A 38 9.03 -2.42 10.08
C LEU A 38 8.32 -2.76 11.38
N LEU A 39 8.76 -3.84 12.05
CA LEU A 39 8.21 -4.23 13.36
C LEU A 39 8.47 -3.18 14.43
N HIS A 40 9.57 -2.44 14.34
CA HIS A 40 9.83 -1.30 15.22
C HIS A 40 8.81 -0.17 14.96
N TYR A 41 8.54 0.18 13.71
CA TYR A 41 7.53 1.18 13.36
C TYR A 41 6.12 0.73 13.78
N TRP A 42 5.77 -0.55 13.64
CA TRP A 42 4.52 -1.07 14.17
C TRP A 42 4.38 -0.91 15.69
N LYS A 43 5.48 -1.09 16.44
CA LYS A 43 5.47 -0.90 17.91
C LYS A 43 5.37 0.55 18.34
N THR A 44 5.97 1.46 17.60
CA THR A 44 6.07 2.88 17.98
C THR A 44 4.94 3.72 17.39
N GLU A 45 4.56 3.45 16.15
CA GLU A 45 3.53 4.19 15.43
C GLU A 45 2.20 3.41 15.37
N GLY A 46 2.22 2.13 15.06
CA GLY A 46 1.01 1.30 14.90
C GLY A 46 0.64 1.04 13.44
N TRP A 47 -0.53 0.43 13.22
CA TRP A 47 -1.18 0.33 11.90
C TRP A 47 -2.06 1.56 11.67
N ASN A 48 -1.41 2.68 11.54
CA ASN A 48 -2.05 3.98 11.47
C ASN A 48 -2.42 4.37 10.03
N SER A 49 -3.40 5.27 9.92
CA SER A 49 -3.73 5.94 8.66
C SER A 49 -3.36 7.41 8.72
N TYR A 50 -2.91 7.94 7.59
CA TYR A 50 -2.44 9.30 7.40
C TYR A 50 -3.26 10.00 6.33
N GLN A 51 -3.34 11.35 6.38
CA GLN A 51 -4.07 12.15 5.40
C GLN A 51 -5.51 11.64 5.16
N ASN A 52 -6.27 11.36 6.25
CA ASN A 52 -7.65 10.87 6.17
C ASN A 52 -7.83 9.53 5.42
N GLY A 53 -6.79 8.71 5.36
CA GLY A 53 -6.78 7.41 4.71
C GLY A 53 -6.11 7.39 3.34
N LEU A 54 -5.44 8.47 2.93
CA LEU A 54 -4.62 8.47 1.69
C LEU A 54 -3.56 7.37 1.72
N PHE A 55 -2.92 7.19 2.87
CA PHE A 55 -2.01 6.08 3.12
C PHE A 55 -2.30 5.44 4.49
N SER A 56 -2.22 4.11 4.55
CA SER A 56 -2.37 3.33 5.77
C SER A 56 -1.29 2.26 5.87
N ILE A 57 -0.65 2.15 7.03
CA ILE A 57 0.12 0.96 7.39
C ILE A 57 -0.91 -0.12 7.75
N VAL A 58 -0.76 -1.33 7.22
CA VAL A 58 -1.77 -2.39 7.34
C VAL A 58 -1.24 -3.65 8.02
N ASN A 59 -2.17 -4.47 8.52
CA ASN A 59 -1.87 -5.82 8.97
C ASN A 59 -1.81 -6.75 7.74
N PRO A 60 -0.67 -7.40 7.45
CA PRO A 60 -0.57 -8.29 6.29
C PRO A 60 -1.59 -9.43 6.28
N ASP A 61 -1.98 -9.95 7.47
CA ASP A 61 -2.94 -11.05 7.59
C ASP A 61 -4.27 -10.77 6.88
N ASP A 62 -4.66 -9.50 6.80
CA ASP A 62 -5.92 -9.10 6.21
C ASP A 62 -5.87 -9.08 4.66
N TYR A 63 -4.65 -9.14 4.09
CA TYR A 63 -4.41 -9.00 2.64
C TYR A 63 -3.77 -10.22 1.99
N GLU A 64 -3.40 -11.28 2.72
CA GLU A 64 -2.66 -12.43 2.18
C GLU A 64 -3.37 -13.04 0.97
N SER A 65 -4.68 -13.33 1.06
CA SER A 65 -5.43 -13.92 -0.05
C SER A 65 -5.53 -13.00 -1.27
N ILE A 66 -5.56 -11.69 -1.05
CA ILE A 66 -5.60 -10.68 -2.12
C ILE A 66 -4.23 -10.64 -2.81
N VAL A 67 -3.15 -10.57 -2.03
CA VAL A 67 -1.78 -10.56 -2.58
C VAL A 67 -1.52 -11.84 -3.38
N ASP A 68 -1.86 -13.00 -2.84
CA ASP A 68 -1.70 -14.29 -3.52
C ASP A 68 -2.44 -14.31 -4.87
N MET A 69 -3.71 -13.88 -4.88
CA MET A 69 -4.52 -13.81 -6.10
C MET A 69 -3.93 -12.87 -7.15
N TRP A 70 -3.46 -11.68 -6.74
CA TRP A 70 -2.90 -10.70 -7.66
C TRP A 70 -1.53 -11.12 -8.22
N LEU A 71 -0.76 -11.92 -7.48
CA LEU A 71 0.54 -12.44 -7.91
C LEU A 71 0.45 -13.79 -8.65
N GLU A 72 -0.71 -14.46 -8.64
CA GLU A 72 -0.93 -15.76 -9.30
C GLU A 72 -0.60 -15.68 -10.79
N ASP A 73 0.14 -16.67 -11.29
CA ASP A 73 0.63 -16.74 -12.68
C ASP A 73 1.53 -15.56 -13.11
N THR A 74 2.09 -14.80 -12.17
CA THR A 74 3.10 -13.78 -12.45
C THR A 74 4.52 -14.30 -12.15
N PRO A 75 5.59 -13.64 -12.65
CA PRO A 75 6.95 -14.00 -12.27
C PRO A 75 7.25 -13.86 -10.77
N PHE A 76 6.43 -13.16 -10.02
CA PHE A 76 6.63 -12.86 -8.60
C PHE A 76 6.10 -13.97 -7.70
N GLU A 77 5.10 -14.75 -8.15
CA GLU A 77 4.47 -15.84 -7.38
C GLU A 77 5.49 -16.84 -6.80
N SER A 78 6.47 -17.24 -7.60
CA SER A 78 7.49 -18.22 -7.17
C SER A 78 8.83 -17.61 -6.75
N ALA A 79 8.99 -16.28 -6.89
CA ALA A 79 10.26 -15.60 -6.64
C ALA A 79 10.48 -15.32 -5.15
N ASP A 80 9.43 -14.97 -4.43
CA ASP A 80 9.47 -14.63 -3.00
C ASP A 80 8.08 -14.82 -2.38
N THR A 81 7.98 -14.71 -1.05
CA THR A 81 6.71 -14.57 -0.34
C THR A 81 6.49 -13.08 -0.04
N TYR A 82 5.39 -12.52 -0.51
CA TYR A 82 5.10 -11.10 -0.40
C TYR A 82 3.97 -10.81 0.57
N HIS A 83 4.12 -9.73 1.31
CA HIS A 83 3.15 -9.29 2.33
C HIS A 83 2.82 -7.81 2.12
N ALA A 84 1.54 -7.45 2.16
CA ALA A 84 1.13 -6.06 2.12
C ALA A 84 1.52 -5.37 3.44
N ILE A 85 2.31 -4.28 3.36
CA ILE A 85 2.76 -3.50 4.52
C ILE A 85 2.16 -2.10 4.56
N GLY A 86 1.61 -1.65 3.44
CA GLY A 86 0.94 -0.36 3.30
C GLY A 86 -0.10 -0.40 2.20
N ARG A 87 -1.06 0.50 2.27
CA ARG A 87 -2.15 0.63 1.30
C ARG A 87 -2.47 2.10 1.03
N SER A 88 -2.67 2.44 -0.26
CA SER A 88 -3.22 3.75 -0.64
C SER A 88 -4.72 3.85 -0.38
N GLY A 89 -5.25 5.07 -0.40
CA GLY A 89 -6.69 5.32 -0.32
C GLY A 89 -7.48 4.83 -1.54
N PHE A 90 -6.79 4.55 -2.65
CA PHE A 90 -7.37 3.97 -3.88
C PHE A 90 -7.13 2.46 -4.00
N GLY A 91 -6.55 1.84 -2.97
CA GLY A 91 -6.40 0.38 -2.89
C GLY A 91 -5.08 -0.17 -3.42
N ASP A 92 -4.10 0.67 -3.79
CA ASP A 92 -2.79 0.15 -4.13
C ASP A 92 -2.12 -0.48 -2.93
N LEU A 93 -1.47 -1.64 -3.12
CA LEU A 93 -0.79 -2.38 -2.07
C LEU A 93 0.73 -2.25 -2.21
N CYS A 94 1.38 -1.70 -1.19
CA CYS A 94 2.83 -1.71 -1.08
C CYS A 94 3.27 -3.02 -0.46
N LEU A 95 4.06 -3.80 -1.20
CA LEU A 95 4.47 -5.14 -0.76
C LEU A 95 5.90 -5.16 -0.23
N CYS A 96 6.12 -6.05 0.76
CA CYS A 96 7.44 -6.42 1.24
C CYS A 96 7.65 -7.92 1.06
N GLY A 97 8.62 -8.30 0.24
CA GLY A 97 9.07 -9.70 0.10
C GLY A 97 9.99 -10.08 1.26
N GLU A 98 9.87 -11.33 1.73
CA GLU A 98 10.69 -11.85 2.82
C GLU A 98 12.21 -11.83 2.51
N LYS A 99 12.56 -12.01 1.24
CA LYS A 99 13.96 -12.01 0.75
C LYS A 99 14.32 -10.73 0.02
N THR A 100 13.36 -10.16 -0.74
CA THR A 100 13.63 -9.09 -1.71
C THR A 100 13.26 -7.69 -1.22
N GLY A 101 12.56 -7.57 -0.08
CA GLY A 101 12.19 -6.29 0.56
C GLY A 101 11.09 -5.52 -0.20
N THR A 102 11.13 -4.19 -0.11
CA THR A 102 10.08 -3.29 -0.63
C THR A 102 10.33 -2.92 -2.09
N ASN A 103 9.97 -3.79 -3.02
CA ASN A 103 10.23 -3.63 -4.44
C ASN A 103 9.03 -3.79 -5.36
N LEU A 104 7.85 -4.12 -4.81
CA LEU A 104 6.62 -4.30 -5.57
C LEU A 104 5.50 -3.39 -5.05
N ILE A 105 4.71 -2.86 -5.98
CA ILE A 105 3.43 -2.21 -5.72
C ILE A 105 2.39 -2.83 -6.65
N ILE A 106 1.29 -3.30 -6.09
CA ILE A 106 0.10 -3.67 -6.86
C ILE A 106 -0.79 -2.44 -6.94
N SER A 107 -0.92 -1.85 -8.13
CA SER A 107 -1.88 -0.79 -8.38
C SER A 107 -3.19 -1.38 -8.87
N CYS A 108 -4.12 -1.60 -7.93
CA CYS A 108 -5.37 -2.29 -8.18
C CYS A 108 -6.29 -1.50 -9.10
N ALA A 109 -6.34 -0.17 -8.96
CA ALA A 109 -7.16 0.70 -9.79
C ALA A 109 -6.75 0.66 -11.27
N PHE A 110 -5.46 0.50 -11.57
CA PHE A 110 -4.90 0.44 -12.93
C PHE A 110 -4.58 -0.99 -13.39
N ASN A 111 -4.88 -2.00 -12.59
CA ASN A 111 -4.58 -3.41 -12.88
C ASN A 111 -3.12 -3.62 -13.31
N THR A 112 -2.17 -3.06 -12.54
CA THR A 112 -0.74 -3.06 -12.86
C THR A 112 0.09 -3.42 -11.64
N ILE A 113 1.13 -4.24 -11.83
CA ILE A 113 2.17 -4.49 -10.84
C ILE A 113 3.40 -3.70 -11.26
N TYR A 114 3.79 -2.73 -10.44
CA TYR A 114 5.06 -2.01 -10.58
C TYR A 114 6.15 -2.71 -9.77
N TYR A 115 7.34 -2.85 -10.37
CA TYR A 115 8.48 -3.40 -9.69
C TYR A 115 9.75 -2.59 -9.94
N ASN A 116 10.61 -2.46 -8.93
CA ASN A 116 11.90 -1.81 -9.06
C ASN A 116 12.97 -2.86 -9.33
N LYS A 117 13.38 -3.01 -10.60
CA LYS A 117 14.40 -3.96 -11.02
C LYS A 117 15.75 -3.73 -10.36
N GLY A 118 16.14 -2.48 -10.15
CA GLY A 118 17.39 -2.12 -9.50
C GLY A 118 17.43 -2.55 -8.02
N ASN A 119 16.26 -2.69 -7.40
CA ASN A 119 16.09 -3.11 -6.00
C ASN A 119 15.61 -4.58 -5.85
N TYR A 120 15.49 -5.32 -6.97
CA TYR A 120 14.97 -6.69 -7.00
C TYR A 120 16.10 -7.72 -6.85
N TYR A 121 16.59 -7.90 -5.63
CA TYR A 121 17.63 -8.89 -5.26
C TYR A 121 17.44 -9.33 -3.81
N GLU A 122 18.01 -10.50 -3.48
CA GLU A 122 17.97 -11.02 -2.11
C GLU A 122 18.79 -10.12 -1.17
N LYS A 123 18.19 -9.70 -0.06
CA LYS A 123 18.74 -8.74 0.89
C LYS A 123 19.22 -9.39 2.18
N SER A 124 20.34 -8.89 2.72
CA SER A 124 20.67 -9.14 4.13
C SER A 124 19.65 -8.47 5.06
N LYS A 125 19.64 -8.85 6.34
CA LYS A 125 18.73 -8.23 7.33
C LYS A 125 18.94 -6.72 7.44
N GLU A 126 20.18 -6.28 7.41
CA GLU A 126 20.54 -4.85 7.47
C GLU A 126 20.07 -4.10 6.22
N GLN A 127 20.17 -4.73 5.05
CA GLN A 127 19.66 -4.17 3.80
C GLN A 127 18.13 -4.09 3.79
N ALA A 128 17.45 -5.12 4.30
CA ALA A 128 16.00 -5.14 4.43
C ALA A 128 15.50 -4.07 5.43
N ASP A 129 16.19 -3.87 6.54
CA ASP A 129 15.88 -2.82 7.51
C ASP A 129 16.10 -1.42 6.91
N LEU A 130 17.18 -1.21 6.16
CA LEU A 130 17.44 0.05 5.43
C LEU A 130 16.40 0.30 4.34
N ASP A 131 15.96 -0.74 3.66
CA ASP A 131 14.94 -0.67 2.61
C ASP A 131 13.60 -0.16 3.18
N ILE A 132 13.20 -0.62 4.36
CA ILE A 132 12.03 -0.11 5.07
C ILE A 132 12.20 1.37 5.46
N SER A 133 13.36 1.76 6.00
CA SER A 133 13.67 3.16 6.30
C SER A 133 13.53 4.03 5.06
N THR A 134 14.14 3.62 3.95
CA THR A 134 14.09 4.32 2.68
C THR A 134 12.66 4.38 2.13
N PHE A 135 11.89 3.27 2.25
CA PHE A 135 10.50 3.23 1.82
C PHE A 135 9.69 4.35 2.47
N PHE A 136 9.77 4.51 3.78
CA PHE A 136 9.01 5.58 4.45
C PHE A 136 9.61 6.97 4.16
N ALA A 137 10.92 7.15 4.27
CA ALA A 137 11.56 8.45 4.11
C ALA A 137 11.42 9.07 2.71
N SER A 138 11.22 8.23 1.67
CA SER A 138 11.13 8.68 0.27
C SER A 138 9.73 8.84 -0.28
N ARG A 139 8.68 8.60 0.52
CA ARG A 139 7.30 8.73 0.05
C ARG A 139 6.83 10.17 0.10
N HIS A 140 6.10 10.55 -0.95
CA HIS A 140 5.41 11.82 -1.07
C HIS A 140 3.91 11.58 -1.15
N ILE A 141 3.11 12.60 -0.81
CA ILE A 141 1.63 12.53 -0.83
C ILE A 141 1.13 12.10 -2.22
N ASP A 142 1.66 12.68 -3.26
CA ASP A 142 1.33 12.39 -4.67
C ASP A 142 1.68 10.96 -5.10
N SER A 143 2.56 10.25 -4.38
CA SER A 143 2.83 8.82 -4.64
C SER A 143 1.62 7.91 -4.39
N PHE A 144 0.58 8.39 -3.72
CA PHE A 144 -0.60 7.62 -3.30
C PHE A 144 -1.92 8.25 -3.76
N ASP A 145 -1.87 9.41 -4.40
CA ASP A 145 -3.03 10.08 -4.99
C ASP A 145 -3.12 9.75 -6.50
N ILE A 146 -4.22 10.10 -7.10
CA ILE A 146 -4.47 9.95 -8.54
C ILE A 146 -4.80 11.34 -9.10
N GLU A 147 -4.19 11.70 -10.24
CA GLU A 147 -4.55 12.89 -11.00
C GLU A 147 -5.72 12.59 -11.93
N ASP A 148 -6.67 13.51 -12.00
CA ASP A 148 -7.74 13.49 -13.00
C ASP A 148 -7.25 13.98 -14.38
N ASP A 149 -8.11 13.99 -15.39
CA ASP A 149 -7.78 14.41 -16.75
C ASP A 149 -7.38 15.91 -16.85
N ASP A 150 -7.63 16.69 -15.80
CA ASP A 150 -7.25 18.11 -15.69
C ASP A 150 -5.95 18.30 -14.85
N ASP A 151 -5.16 17.24 -14.64
CA ASP A 151 -3.93 17.22 -13.82
C ASP A 151 -4.18 17.67 -12.36
N VAL A 152 -5.32 17.30 -11.77
CA VAL A 152 -5.69 17.66 -10.39
C VAL A 152 -5.78 16.42 -9.52
N TRP A 153 -5.06 16.43 -8.40
CA TRP A 153 -5.11 15.39 -7.37
C TRP A 153 -6.51 15.28 -6.78
N ILE A 154 -7.10 14.08 -6.77
CA ILE A 154 -8.51 13.89 -6.50
C ILE A 154 -8.83 13.38 -5.09
N PHE A 155 -7.84 12.83 -4.33
CA PHE A 155 -8.12 12.25 -3.03
C PHE A 155 -8.75 13.24 -2.04
N SER A 156 -8.18 14.44 -1.93
CA SER A 156 -8.70 15.48 -1.03
C SER A 156 -10.13 15.90 -1.37
N LYS A 157 -10.45 16.00 -2.67
CA LYS A 157 -11.81 16.28 -3.16
C LYS A 157 -12.77 15.12 -2.84
N ALA A 158 -12.29 13.86 -2.95
CA ALA A 158 -13.09 12.69 -2.59
C ALA A 158 -13.38 12.65 -1.08
N VAL A 159 -12.39 13.00 -0.24
CA VAL A 159 -12.59 13.15 1.21
C VAL A 159 -13.59 14.25 1.53
N GLU A 160 -13.51 15.40 0.87
CA GLU A 160 -14.46 16.50 1.06
C GLU A 160 -15.89 16.07 0.71
N LYS A 161 -16.08 15.33 -0.39
CA LYS A 161 -17.38 14.89 -0.88
C LYS A 161 -17.97 13.71 -0.11
N TYR A 162 -17.14 12.73 0.25
CA TYR A 162 -17.58 11.44 0.79
C TYR A 162 -17.15 11.20 2.25
N GLY A 163 -16.31 12.08 2.82
CA GLY A 163 -15.71 11.92 4.14
C GLY A 163 -14.46 11.04 4.13
N SER A 164 -13.70 11.08 5.23
CA SER A 164 -12.48 10.27 5.44
C SER A 164 -12.73 8.78 5.33
N LEU A 165 -11.72 8.01 4.91
CA LEU A 165 -11.80 6.55 4.84
C LEU A 165 -11.66 5.92 6.23
N ASN A 166 -12.51 4.93 6.50
CA ASN A 166 -12.36 4.02 7.63
C ASN A 166 -11.34 2.91 7.32
N GLU A 167 -11.09 2.04 8.29
CA GLU A 167 -10.11 0.96 8.19
C GLU A 167 -10.33 0.04 6.99
N ASN A 168 -11.58 -0.33 6.76
CA ASN A 168 -11.98 -1.26 5.72
C ASN A 168 -12.55 -0.55 4.47
N GLU A 169 -12.25 0.73 4.29
CA GLU A 169 -12.76 1.50 3.15
C GLU A 169 -11.64 1.93 2.21
N VAL A 170 -11.96 1.98 0.93
CA VAL A 170 -11.20 2.61 -0.15
C VAL A 170 -12.10 3.47 -1.01
N PHE A 171 -11.53 4.39 -1.76
CA PHE A 171 -12.16 5.00 -2.92
C PHE A 171 -11.90 4.13 -4.15
N GLY A 172 -12.96 3.57 -4.72
CA GLY A 172 -12.92 2.87 -5.99
C GLY A 172 -13.64 3.66 -7.09
N PHE A 173 -13.39 3.32 -8.33
CA PHE A 173 -14.02 3.93 -9.51
C PHE A 173 -15.12 3.05 -10.07
N GLU A 174 -16.24 3.64 -10.44
CA GLU A 174 -17.38 2.97 -11.11
C GLU A 174 -17.73 3.69 -12.41
N PRO A 175 -17.45 3.07 -13.58
CA PRO A 175 -16.78 1.78 -13.79
C PRO A 175 -15.29 1.80 -13.36
N ALA A 176 -14.68 0.60 -13.15
CA ALA A 176 -13.25 0.53 -12.86
C ALA A 176 -12.42 1.11 -14.02
N ILE A 177 -11.32 1.82 -13.70
CA ILE A 177 -10.49 2.55 -14.68
C ILE A 177 -10.03 1.62 -15.82
N PHE A 178 -9.45 0.47 -15.48
CA PHE A 178 -8.94 -0.48 -16.49
C PHE A 178 -10.05 -1.17 -17.31
N LEU A 179 -11.32 -1.00 -16.92
CA LEU A 179 -12.49 -1.42 -17.71
C LEU A 179 -13.11 -0.27 -18.53
N GLY A 180 -12.42 0.86 -18.63
CA GLY A 180 -12.85 2.03 -19.39
C GLY A 180 -13.61 3.05 -18.54
N GLY A 181 -13.46 3.04 -17.23
CA GLY A 181 -13.96 4.10 -16.35
C GLY A 181 -13.09 5.36 -16.43
N ASP A 182 -13.71 6.50 -16.22
CA ASP A 182 -13.05 7.80 -16.22
C ASP A 182 -12.45 8.10 -14.82
N VAL A 183 -11.29 8.79 -14.80
CA VAL A 183 -10.66 9.26 -13.57
C VAL A 183 -11.28 10.59 -13.16
N GLU A 184 -12.50 10.53 -12.67
CA GLU A 184 -13.28 11.70 -12.28
C GLU A 184 -13.85 11.55 -10.87
N LEU A 185 -14.01 12.68 -10.17
CA LEU A 185 -14.59 12.70 -8.83
C LEU A 185 -16.00 12.07 -8.76
N ASP A 186 -16.79 12.21 -9.83
CA ASP A 186 -18.15 11.68 -9.90
C ASP A 186 -18.19 10.17 -10.12
N SER A 187 -17.11 9.56 -10.60
CA SER A 187 -16.92 8.11 -10.74
C SER A 187 -16.47 7.45 -9.43
N ILE A 188 -16.04 8.23 -8.42
CA ILE A 188 -15.55 7.70 -7.15
C ILE A 188 -16.71 7.25 -6.25
N ARG A 189 -16.51 6.09 -5.59
CA ARG A 189 -17.37 5.56 -4.53
C ARG A 189 -16.52 5.04 -3.37
N LYS A 190 -17.03 5.18 -2.13
CA LYS A 190 -16.50 4.43 -0.99
C LYS A 190 -16.92 2.97 -1.10
N MET A 191 -15.95 2.07 -1.00
CA MET A 191 -16.15 0.63 -1.12
C MET A 191 -15.47 -0.10 0.04
N ASP A 192 -15.97 -1.30 0.37
CA ASP A 192 -15.23 -2.21 1.24
C ASP A 192 -13.95 -2.66 0.51
N VAL A 193 -12.80 -2.47 1.15
CA VAL A 193 -11.49 -2.70 0.54
C VAL A 193 -11.30 -4.14 0.10
N TYR A 194 -11.68 -5.10 0.93
CA TYR A 194 -11.41 -6.52 0.67
C TYR A 194 -12.27 -7.02 -0.49
N ILE A 195 -13.56 -6.67 -0.48
CA ILE A 195 -14.48 -7.02 -1.56
C ILE A 195 -14.06 -6.34 -2.87
N HIS A 196 -13.70 -5.07 -2.81
CA HIS A 196 -13.32 -4.31 -4.00
C HIS A 196 -12.05 -4.87 -4.65
N LEU A 197 -10.97 -5.07 -3.87
CA LEU A 197 -9.71 -5.58 -4.39
C LEU A 197 -9.82 -7.04 -4.90
N ASP A 198 -10.63 -7.86 -4.23
CA ASP A 198 -10.95 -9.22 -4.67
C ASP A 198 -11.67 -9.21 -6.03
N ILE A 199 -12.68 -8.37 -6.19
CA ILE A 199 -13.40 -8.22 -7.46
C ILE A 199 -12.45 -7.76 -8.57
N LEU A 200 -11.64 -6.71 -8.34
CA LEU A 200 -10.74 -6.19 -9.36
C LEU A 200 -9.74 -7.23 -9.83
N GLY A 201 -9.14 -8.01 -8.92
CA GLY A 201 -8.16 -9.05 -9.25
C GLY A 201 -8.72 -10.22 -10.08
N GLN A 202 -10.04 -10.42 -10.09
CA GLN A 202 -10.70 -11.47 -10.87
C GLN A 202 -10.95 -11.13 -12.34
N PHE A 203 -10.83 -9.85 -12.74
CA PHE A 203 -11.18 -9.44 -14.11
C PHE A 203 -10.12 -9.80 -15.14
N SER A 204 -8.86 -9.56 -14.86
CA SER A 204 -7.77 -9.82 -15.82
C SER A 204 -6.42 -9.90 -15.10
N LYS A 205 -5.46 -10.59 -15.74
CA LYS A 205 -4.09 -10.59 -15.23
C LYS A 205 -3.51 -9.17 -15.28
N PRO A 206 -2.79 -8.75 -14.22
CA PRO A 206 -2.21 -7.42 -14.19
C PRO A 206 -1.09 -7.24 -15.22
N LEU A 207 -0.93 -6.02 -15.70
CA LEU A 207 0.25 -5.62 -16.44
C LEU A 207 1.47 -5.58 -15.50
N ILE A 208 2.65 -5.95 -16.00
CA ILE A 208 3.88 -5.86 -15.23
C ILE A 208 4.73 -4.75 -15.81
N GLN A 209 5.10 -3.77 -14.99
CA GLN A 209 5.84 -2.58 -15.41
C GLN A 209 7.02 -2.32 -14.50
N GLU A 210 8.18 -2.03 -15.10
CA GLU A 210 9.36 -1.53 -14.38
C GLU A 210 9.15 -0.06 -14.00
N ALA A 211 9.32 0.28 -12.70
CA ALA A 211 9.16 1.62 -12.13
C ALA A 211 10.50 2.38 -12.09
#